data_1e6696e8f022e4eb31d52f4e5de3e47d
#
_entry.id   1e6696e8f022e4eb31d52f4e5de3e47d
#
_cell.length_a   1.000
_cell.length_b   1.000
_cell.length_c   1.000
_cell.angle_alpha   90.00
_cell.angle_beta   90.00
_cell.angle_gamma   90.00
#
_symmetry.space_group_name_H-M   'P 1'
#
loop_
_entity.id
_entity.type
_entity.pdbx_description
1 polymer ?
#
loop_
_entity_poly.entity_id
_entity_poly.type
_entity_poly.pdbx_seq_one_letter_code
_entity_poly.pdbx_strand_id
1 'polypeptide(L)'
;TVVEGSAATRGMDTDPKDFKIYIQDRWGNVSEALETTISPLFEEQFDRTKITGMSIEGDQPSAWGWVLANLFDGTKSDGNGFHTANGSGVWPQWITFDLGVTGKISRIKVWQRLGDWIYKHGNLEHFEIWGTSDAENLNDPSVWTLMMDCKSTKPSGLPLGQISDEDRQWAEAGEEFVCDPSKPKVRYLRLHALQTWSNGDFFHMSEIEVYGQVGEDK
;
A
#
# COMPACT_ATOMS: atom_id res chain seq x y z
N THR A 1 2.13 -2.65 21.41
CA THR A 1 1.79 -4.07 21.29
C THR A 1 2.34 -4.55 19.97
N VAL A 2 3.06 -5.65 19.97
CA VAL A 2 3.61 -6.28 18.75
C VAL A 2 2.63 -7.39 18.34
N VAL A 3 2.20 -7.38 17.08
CA VAL A 3 1.40 -8.46 16.50
C VAL A 3 2.33 -9.23 15.54
N GLU A 4 2.31 -10.56 15.64
CA GLU A 4 3.12 -11.46 14.79
C GLU A 4 4.64 -11.24 14.86
N GLY A 5 5.14 -10.68 15.96
CA GLY A 5 6.59 -10.54 16.20
C GLY A 5 7.24 -9.33 15.51
N SER A 6 6.48 -8.43 14.88
CA SER A 6 7.04 -7.20 14.29
C SER A 6 6.36 -5.94 14.82
N ALA A 7 7.13 -4.83 14.88
CA ALA A 7 6.62 -3.51 15.21
C ALA A 7 7.38 -2.44 14.42
N ALA A 8 6.66 -1.47 13.88
CA ALA A 8 7.24 -0.29 13.27
C ALA A 8 7.06 0.92 14.20
N THR A 9 8.14 1.66 14.43
CA THR A 9 8.12 2.92 15.17
C THR A 9 8.45 4.06 14.20
N ARG A 10 7.68 5.14 14.24
CA ARG A 10 7.78 6.26 13.30
C ARG A 10 7.86 7.60 14.01
N GLY A 11 8.13 8.68 13.26
CA GLY A 11 8.16 10.05 13.78
C GLY A 11 9.43 10.40 14.53
N MET A 12 10.50 9.61 14.35
CA MET A 12 11.83 9.92 14.88
C MET A 12 12.63 10.69 13.85
N ASP A 13 13.53 11.56 14.32
CA ASP A 13 14.60 12.13 13.49
C ASP A 13 15.64 11.05 13.15
N THR A 14 16.59 11.34 12.27
CA THR A 14 17.61 10.40 11.78
C THR A 14 18.81 10.24 12.71
N ASP A 15 18.86 10.96 13.84
CA ASP A 15 19.92 10.82 14.82
C ASP A 15 19.89 9.42 15.46
N PRO A 16 21.06 8.84 15.81
CA PRO A 16 21.11 7.56 16.47
C PRO A 16 20.27 7.54 17.75
N LYS A 17 19.46 6.50 17.91
CA LYS A 17 18.60 6.28 19.08
C LYS A 17 18.94 4.96 19.74
N ASP A 18 18.97 4.97 21.06
CA ASP A 18 19.14 3.76 21.87
C ASP A 18 17.79 3.07 22.05
N PHE A 19 17.72 1.80 21.68
CA PHE A 19 16.54 0.96 21.83
C PHE A 19 16.80 -0.08 22.90
N LYS A 20 15.79 -0.28 23.74
CA LYS A 20 15.72 -1.36 24.71
C LYS A 20 14.47 -2.20 24.44
N ILE A 21 14.69 -3.44 24.01
CA ILE A 21 13.63 -4.34 23.56
C ILE A 21 13.58 -5.52 24.50
N TYR A 22 12.41 -5.81 25.07
CA TYR A 22 12.18 -6.94 25.96
C TYR A 22 10.77 -7.50 25.77
N ILE A 23 10.58 -8.73 26.20
CA ILE A 23 9.27 -9.39 26.20
C ILE A 23 8.72 -9.34 27.63
N GLN A 24 7.43 -8.99 27.76
CA GLN A 24 6.71 -9.10 29.03
C GLN A 24 5.54 -10.06 28.85
N ASP A 25 5.46 -11.05 29.74
CA ASP A 25 4.35 -11.98 29.76
C ASP A 25 3.10 -11.38 30.47
N ARG A 26 2.00 -12.10 30.41
CA ARG A 26 0.72 -11.67 31.01
C ARG A 26 0.76 -11.56 32.54
N TRP A 27 1.78 -12.12 33.19
CA TRP A 27 1.96 -12.07 34.66
C TRP A 27 2.95 -10.99 35.09
N GLY A 28 3.51 -10.25 34.12
CA GLY A 28 4.44 -9.14 34.37
C GLY A 28 5.91 -9.56 34.43
N ASN A 29 6.26 -10.83 34.19
CA ASN A 29 7.66 -11.25 34.07
C ASN A 29 8.28 -10.65 32.82
N VAL A 30 9.51 -10.16 32.93
CA VAL A 30 10.24 -9.47 31.88
C VAL A 30 11.49 -10.26 31.51
N SER A 31 11.74 -10.46 30.20
CA SER A 31 12.98 -11.09 29.71
C SER A 31 14.19 -10.18 29.91
N GLU A 32 15.39 -10.73 29.71
CA GLU A 32 16.55 -9.89 29.43
C GLU A 32 16.26 -8.97 28.24
N ALA A 33 16.81 -7.76 28.27
CA ALA A 33 16.61 -6.77 27.22
C ALA A 33 17.71 -6.89 26.16
N LEU A 34 17.33 -6.81 24.89
CA LEU A 34 18.24 -6.46 23.80
C LEU A 34 18.42 -4.93 23.81
N GLU A 35 19.64 -4.47 24.00
CA GLU A 35 20.00 -3.06 23.90
C GLU A 35 20.79 -2.83 22.59
N THR A 36 20.37 -1.86 21.80
CA THR A 36 20.99 -1.57 20.49
C THR A 36 20.78 -0.10 20.13
N THR A 37 21.74 0.48 19.39
CA THR A 37 21.64 1.83 18.85
C THR A 37 21.38 1.74 17.35
N ILE A 38 20.34 2.40 16.86
CA ILE A 38 19.95 2.39 15.45
C ILE A 38 19.68 3.84 15.01
N SER A 39 20.18 4.21 13.83
CA SER A 39 19.77 5.45 13.16
C SER A 39 18.48 5.20 12.38
N PRO A 40 17.38 5.90 12.70
CA PRO A 40 16.15 5.79 11.93
C PRO A 40 16.37 6.21 10.47
N LEU A 41 15.72 5.52 9.55
CA LEU A 41 15.76 5.90 8.14
C LEU A 41 14.90 7.14 7.91
N PHE A 42 15.42 8.09 7.14
CA PHE A 42 14.63 9.23 6.67
C PHE A 42 13.47 8.72 5.82
N GLU A 43 12.28 9.26 6.05
CA GLU A 43 11.08 8.96 5.26
C GLU A 43 10.33 10.26 4.96
N GLU A 44 9.97 10.45 3.70
CA GLU A 44 9.09 11.51 3.24
C GLU A 44 7.99 10.94 2.35
N GLN A 45 6.89 11.64 2.21
CA GLN A 45 5.85 11.30 1.23
C GLN A 45 6.33 11.70 -0.16
N PHE A 46 6.18 10.82 -1.14
CA PHE A 46 6.38 11.17 -2.54
C PHE A 46 5.37 12.26 -2.94
N ASP A 47 5.85 13.24 -3.69
CA ASP A 47 5.01 14.35 -4.15
C ASP A 47 3.91 13.83 -5.08
N ARG A 48 2.70 13.71 -4.55
CA ARG A 48 1.54 13.20 -5.28
C ARG A 48 1.25 13.95 -6.57
N THR A 49 1.62 15.24 -6.67
CA THR A 49 1.39 16.04 -7.86
C THR A 49 2.28 15.65 -9.04
N LYS A 50 3.34 14.87 -8.78
CA LYS A 50 4.25 14.32 -9.79
C LYS A 50 3.88 12.90 -10.20
N ILE A 51 3.03 12.23 -9.41
CA ILE A 51 2.59 10.86 -9.73
C ILE A 51 1.59 10.92 -10.87
N THR A 52 1.83 10.14 -11.92
CA THR A 52 0.96 10.09 -13.09
C THR A 52 0.56 8.66 -13.43
N GLY A 53 -0.72 8.47 -13.74
CA GLY A 53 -1.19 7.20 -14.28
C GLY A 53 -0.57 6.89 -15.63
N MET A 54 -0.27 5.63 -15.86
CA MET A 54 0.24 5.11 -17.13
C MET A 54 -0.72 4.03 -17.66
N SER A 55 -0.53 3.67 -18.92
CA SER A 55 -1.18 2.50 -19.52
C SER A 55 -0.14 1.73 -20.31
N ILE A 56 0.18 0.54 -19.86
CA ILE A 56 1.06 -0.40 -20.53
C ILE A 56 0.29 -1.68 -20.88
N GLU A 57 0.92 -2.58 -21.62
CA GLU A 57 0.25 -3.83 -22.03
C GLU A 57 -0.23 -4.63 -20.81
N GLY A 58 -1.49 -5.06 -20.85
CA GLY A 58 -2.16 -5.81 -19.79
C GLY A 58 -2.82 -4.98 -18.70
N ASP A 59 -2.63 -3.66 -18.68
CA ASP A 59 -3.32 -2.80 -17.72
C ASP A 59 -4.81 -2.66 -18.03
N GLN A 60 -5.61 -2.57 -16.96
CA GLN A 60 -7.05 -2.40 -17.09
C GLN A 60 -7.42 -0.91 -17.22
N PRO A 61 -8.30 -0.58 -18.16
CA PRO A 61 -8.79 0.78 -18.30
C PRO A 61 -9.70 1.17 -17.12
N SER A 62 -9.76 2.46 -16.87
CA SER A 62 -10.72 3.04 -15.93
C SER A 62 -12.16 2.96 -16.45
N ALA A 63 -13.12 2.91 -15.55
CA ALA A 63 -14.54 2.89 -15.85
C ALA A 63 -15.31 3.92 -15.01
N TRP A 64 -16.51 4.22 -15.43
CA TRP A 64 -17.48 5.04 -14.68
C TRP A 64 -17.01 6.47 -14.38
N GLY A 65 -16.01 6.97 -15.09
CA GLY A 65 -15.39 8.27 -14.80
C GLY A 65 -14.40 8.29 -13.64
N TRP A 66 -14.09 7.12 -13.06
CA TRP A 66 -13.13 6.95 -11.98
C TRP A 66 -11.74 6.68 -12.56
N VAL A 67 -10.97 7.73 -12.76
CA VAL A 67 -9.69 7.68 -13.46
C VAL A 67 -8.52 7.47 -12.53
N LEU A 68 -7.41 6.95 -13.07
CA LEU A 68 -6.23 6.60 -12.28
C LEU A 68 -5.62 7.80 -11.53
N ALA A 69 -5.73 9.02 -12.09
CA ALA A 69 -5.25 10.24 -11.44
C ALA A 69 -5.94 10.54 -10.09
N ASN A 70 -7.16 10.07 -9.90
CA ASN A 70 -7.90 10.26 -8.65
C ASN A 70 -7.28 9.47 -7.47
N LEU A 71 -6.41 8.48 -7.72
CA LEU A 71 -5.67 7.77 -6.67
C LEU A 71 -4.60 8.62 -5.98
N PHE A 72 -4.31 9.81 -6.52
CA PHE A 72 -3.21 10.67 -6.06
C PHE A 72 -3.67 12.11 -5.82
N ASP A 73 -4.97 12.38 -5.76
CA ASP A 73 -5.50 13.74 -5.60
C ASP A 73 -5.71 14.17 -4.13
N GLY A 74 -5.56 13.22 -3.20
CA GLY A 74 -5.72 13.43 -1.76
C GLY A 74 -7.17 13.30 -1.29
N THR A 75 -8.10 12.88 -2.14
CA THR A 75 -9.51 12.74 -1.81
C THR A 75 -9.83 11.31 -1.37
N LYS A 76 -10.13 11.15 -0.09
CA LYS A 76 -10.45 9.87 0.53
C LYS A 76 -11.97 9.80 0.75
N SER A 77 -12.70 9.14 -0.15
CA SER A 77 -14.16 9.15 -0.13
C SER A 77 -14.79 7.87 -0.73
N ASP A 78 -16.11 7.83 -0.79
CA ASP A 78 -16.88 6.80 -1.49
C ASP A 78 -17.23 7.16 -2.94
N GLY A 79 -16.99 8.42 -3.33
CA GLY A 79 -17.35 8.97 -4.65
C GLY A 79 -16.18 9.32 -5.56
N ASN A 80 -14.94 9.10 -5.11
CA ASN A 80 -13.73 9.43 -5.86
C ASN A 80 -12.68 8.33 -5.76
N GLY A 81 -11.85 8.17 -6.80
CA GLY A 81 -10.78 7.19 -6.87
C GLY A 81 -10.65 6.55 -8.25
N PHE A 82 -10.17 5.34 -8.29
CA PHE A 82 -10.04 4.50 -9.48
C PHE A 82 -11.02 3.33 -9.44
N HIS A 83 -11.54 2.93 -10.61
CA HIS A 83 -12.47 1.81 -10.74
C HIS A 83 -12.30 1.15 -12.11
N THR A 84 -12.17 -0.17 -12.16
CA THR A 84 -12.19 -0.95 -13.40
C THR A 84 -13.62 -1.39 -13.74
N ALA A 85 -13.89 -1.73 -14.99
CA ALA A 85 -15.21 -2.21 -15.39
C ALA A 85 -15.51 -3.57 -14.75
N ASN A 86 -16.70 -3.71 -14.19
CA ASN A 86 -17.23 -4.99 -13.73
C ASN A 86 -17.73 -5.82 -14.91
N GLY A 87 -17.62 -7.15 -14.81
CA GLY A 87 -18.05 -8.08 -15.86
C GLY A 87 -17.11 -8.09 -17.08
N SER A 88 -15.86 -7.64 -16.91
CA SER A 88 -14.85 -7.67 -17.98
C SER A 88 -14.41 -9.08 -18.35
N GLY A 89 -14.58 -10.05 -17.41
CA GLY A 89 -14.06 -11.40 -17.53
C GLY A 89 -12.53 -11.49 -17.45
N VAL A 90 -11.86 -10.39 -17.13
CA VAL A 90 -10.40 -10.32 -16.98
C VAL A 90 -10.06 -10.22 -15.50
N TRP A 91 -9.40 -11.24 -14.99
CA TRP A 91 -8.88 -11.28 -13.62
C TRP A 91 -7.69 -12.25 -13.55
N PRO A 92 -6.60 -11.95 -12.85
CA PRO A 92 -6.32 -10.74 -12.08
C PRO A 92 -6.11 -9.49 -12.95
N GLN A 93 -6.08 -8.31 -12.33
CA GLN A 93 -6.03 -7.02 -13.03
C GLN A 93 -4.80 -6.20 -12.63
N TRP A 94 -4.30 -5.40 -13.57
CA TRP A 94 -3.14 -4.54 -13.39
C TRP A 94 -3.45 -3.07 -13.64
N ILE A 95 -2.76 -2.20 -12.91
CA ILE A 95 -2.64 -0.77 -13.20
C ILE A 95 -1.20 -0.32 -12.97
N THR A 96 -0.74 0.66 -13.73
CA THR A 96 0.63 1.17 -13.68
C THR A 96 0.64 2.68 -13.48
N PHE A 97 1.61 3.18 -12.71
CA PHE A 97 1.83 4.61 -12.51
C PHE A 97 3.31 4.94 -12.33
N ASP A 98 3.68 6.16 -12.77
CA ASP A 98 5.01 6.76 -12.64
C ASP A 98 5.04 7.65 -11.41
N LEU A 99 5.98 7.45 -10.50
CA LEU A 99 6.19 8.29 -9.32
C LEU A 99 6.78 9.67 -9.66
N GLY A 100 7.19 9.88 -10.92
CA GLY A 100 7.85 11.10 -11.38
C GLY A 100 9.31 11.23 -10.94
N VAL A 101 9.76 10.37 -10.04
CA VAL A 101 11.13 10.35 -9.51
C VAL A 101 11.48 8.95 -9.04
N THR A 102 12.74 8.57 -9.19
CA THR A 102 13.26 7.33 -8.60
C THR A 102 13.44 7.49 -7.09
N GLY A 103 13.06 6.48 -6.32
CA GLY A 103 13.26 6.50 -4.87
C GLY A 103 13.17 5.12 -4.23
N LYS A 104 13.59 5.06 -2.97
CA LYS A 104 13.53 3.87 -2.12
C LYS A 104 12.19 3.86 -1.40
N ILE A 105 11.31 2.96 -1.77
CA ILE A 105 10.01 2.85 -1.13
C ILE A 105 10.17 2.22 0.26
N SER A 106 9.60 2.84 1.29
CA SER A 106 9.52 2.29 2.65
C SER A 106 8.15 1.68 2.94
N ARG A 107 7.09 2.30 2.44
CA ARG A 107 5.71 1.83 2.58
C ARG A 107 4.78 2.50 1.58
N ILE A 108 3.62 1.90 1.41
CA ILE A 108 2.45 2.56 0.83
C ILE A 108 1.35 2.64 1.87
N LYS A 109 0.47 3.61 1.70
CA LYS A 109 -0.78 3.72 2.45
C LYS A 109 -1.94 3.78 1.48
N VAL A 110 -2.93 2.94 1.70
CA VAL A 110 -4.02 2.68 0.76
C VAL A 110 -5.35 2.93 1.44
N TRP A 111 -6.23 3.66 0.75
CA TRP A 111 -7.62 3.80 1.17
C TRP A 111 -8.51 3.04 0.21
N GLN A 112 -9.23 2.10 0.75
CA GLN A 112 -10.34 1.46 0.06
C GLN A 112 -11.46 2.50 -0.22
N ARG A 113 -12.37 2.20 -1.13
CA ARG A 113 -13.59 2.99 -1.28
C ARG A 113 -14.37 2.98 0.03
N LEU A 114 -14.61 4.16 0.59
CA LEU A 114 -15.15 4.36 1.93
C LEU A 114 -16.70 4.25 1.97
N GLY A 115 -17.29 4.79 3.02
CA GLY A 115 -18.73 4.81 3.23
C GLY A 115 -19.32 3.41 3.39
N ASP A 116 -20.39 3.14 2.67
CA ASP A 116 -21.05 1.84 2.71
C ASP A 116 -20.33 0.73 1.96
N TRP A 117 -19.18 1.04 1.33
CA TRP A 117 -18.44 0.10 0.49
C TRP A 117 -17.29 -0.60 1.20
N ILE A 118 -16.92 -0.18 2.41
CA ILE A 118 -15.77 -0.76 3.13
C ILE A 118 -15.88 -2.28 3.28
N TYR A 119 -14.76 -2.98 3.05
CA TYR A 119 -14.64 -4.45 3.12
C TYR A 119 -15.68 -5.21 2.30
N LYS A 120 -16.06 -4.69 1.15
CA LYS A 120 -16.94 -5.37 0.19
C LYS A 120 -16.77 -4.83 -1.22
N HIS A 121 -17.55 -5.36 -2.16
CA HIS A 121 -17.56 -4.97 -3.55
C HIS A 121 -16.17 -5.14 -4.19
N GLY A 122 -15.69 -4.19 -4.97
CA GLY A 122 -14.38 -4.23 -5.59
C GLY A 122 -13.21 -3.73 -4.72
N ASN A 123 -13.41 -3.47 -3.42
CA ASN A 123 -12.28 -3.16 -2.53
C ASN A 123 -11.33 -4.35 -2.45
N LEU A 124 -10.02 -4.06 -2.55
CA LEU A 124 -8.98 -5.08 -2.58
C LEU A 124 -8.83 -5.73 -1.20
N GLU A 125 -8.81 -7.05 -1.19
CA GLU A 125 -8.45 -7.89 -0.04
C GLU A 125 -7.00 -8.36 -0.15
N HIS A 126 -6.56 -8.73 -1.37
CA HIS A 126 -5.19 -9.14 -1.64
C HIS A 126 -4.70 -8.53 -2.94
N PHE A 127 -3.52 -7.92 -2.92
CA PHE A 127 -2.86 -7.34 -4.08
C PHE A 127 -1.35 -7.31 -3.89
N GLU A 128 -0.63 -7.15 -4.98
CA GLU A 128 0.82 -6.99 -4.98
C GLU A 128 1.20 -5.63 -5.53
N ILE A 129 2.34 -5.12 -5.08
CA ILE A 129 3.01 -3.96 -5.68
C ILE A 129 4.32 -4.43 -6.29
N TRP A 130 4.46 -4.19 -7.57
CA TRP A 130 5.67 -4.45 -8.35
C TRP A 130 6.32 -3.12 -8.71
N GLY A 131 7.65 -3.09 -8.82
CA GLY A 131 8.40 -1.87 -9.09
C GLY A 131 9.55 -2.08 -10.05
N THR A 132 9.85 -1.05 -10.85
CA THR A 132 11.02 -1.01 -11.74
C THR A 132 11.52 0.43 -11.92
N SER A 133 12.78 0.58 -12.35
CA SER A 133 13.33 1.85 -12.86
C SER A 133 13.64 1.80 -14.36
N ASP A 134 13.36 0.67 -15.02
CA ASP A 134 13.60 0.50 -16.46
C ASP A 134 12.44 1.14 -17.26
N ALA A 135 12.67 2.35 -17.76
CA ALA A 135 11.68 3.10 -18.54
C ALA A 135 11.47 2.56 -19.96
N GLU A 136 12.44 1.81 -20.48
CA GLU A 136 12.44 1.38 -21.87
C GLU A 136 11.70 0.06 -22.09
N ASN A 137 11.66 -0.80 -21.04
CA ASN A 137 11.17 -2.17 -21.14
C ASN A 137 9.96 -2.44 -20.25
N LEU A 138 9.08 -1.46 -20.00
CA LEU A 138 7.93 -1.59 -19.09
C LEU A 138 6.96 -2.74 -19.43
N ASN A 139 6.94 -3.18 -20.69
CA ASN A 139 6.13 -4.32 -21.14
C ASN A 139 6.82 -5.69 -20.93
N ASP A 140 8.09 -5.71 -20.53
CA ASP A 140 8.80 -6.95 -20.18
C ASP A 140 8.58 -7.29 -18.71
N PRO A 141 7.88 -8.40 -18.39
CA PRO A 141 7.66 -8.79 -17.00
C PRO A 141 8.94 -9.03 -16.19
N SER A 142 10.06 -9.34 -16.85
CA SER A 142 11.33 -9.66 -16.18
C SER A 142 12.03 -8.45 -15.54
N VAL A 143 11.68 -7.22 -15.94
CA VAL A 143 12.26 -6.00 -15.35
C VAL A 143 11.58 -5.57 -14.06
N TRP A 144 10.42 -6.17 -13.73
CA TRP A 144 9.65 -5.85 -12.55
C TRP A 144 10.05 -6.69 -11.34
N THR A 145 10.24 -6.05 -10.22
CA THR A 145 10.53 -6.70 -8.93
C THR A 145 9.30 -6.64 -8.04
N LEU A 146 8.90 -7.75 -7.42
CA LEU A 146 7.88 -7.75 -6.39
C LEU A 146 8.38 -6.95 -5.18
N MET A 147 7.74 -5.83 -4.90
CA MET A 147 8.07 -4.94 -3.79
C MET A 147 7.32 -5.34 -2.51
N MET A 148 6.02 -5.58 -2.62
CA MET A 148 5.14 -5.90 -1.49
C MET A 148 4.05 -6.88 -1.88
N ASP A 149 3.75 -7.81 -0.99
CA ASP A 149 2.53 -8.65 -1.00
C ASP A 149 1.60 -8.12 0.10
N CYS A 150 0.45 -7.57 -0.31
CA CYS A 150 -0.41 -6.74 0.51
C CYS A 150 -1.74 -7.46 0.78
N LYS A 151 -2.00 -7.80 2.05
CA LYS A 151 -3.26 -8.40 2.48
C LYS A 151 -3.98 -7.44 3.41
N SER A 152 -5.16 -6.99 2.98
CA SER A 152 -5.99 -6.08 3.75
C SER A 152 -6.57 -6.78 4.97
N THR A 153 -6.56 -6.06 6.09
CA THR A 153 -7.03 -6.56 7.38
C THR A 153 -8.39 -5.94 7.73
N LYS A 154 -9.35 -6.79 8.04
CA LYS A 154 -10.61 -6.38 8.66
C LYS A 154 -10.54 -6.67 10.16
N PRO A 155 -10.36 -5.64 11.02
CA PRO A 155 -10.06 -5.84 12.43
C PRO A 155 -11.07 -6.71 13.17
N SER A 156 -12.36 -6.54 12.88
CA SER A 156 -13.41 -7.31 13.56
C SER A 156 -13.45 -8.79 13.17
N GLY A 157 -12.91 -9.15 11.99
CA GLY A 157 -13.08 -10.50 11.42
C GLY A 157 -14.52 -10.87 11.10
N LEU A 158 -15.48 -9.94 11.17
CA LEU A 158 -16.89 -10.21 10.86
C LEU A 158 -17.09 -10.62 9.40
N PRO A 159 -18.10 -11.44 9.10
CA PRO A 159 -18.42 -11.86 7.75
C PRO A 159 -18.65 -10.69 6.78
N LEU A 160 -18.58 -10.99 5.48
CA LEU A 160 -18.88 -10.02 4.41
C LEU A 160 -20.25 -9.36 4.65
N GLY A 161 -20.30 -8.03 4.51
CA GLY A 161 -21.51 -7.24 4.69
C GLY A 161 -21.79 -6.79 6.14
N GLN A 162 -21.07 -7.33 7.14
CA GLN A 162 -21.14 -6.87 8.52
C GLN A 162 -19.92 -5.99 8.83
N ILE A 163 -20.13 -4.84 9.45
CA ILE A 163 -19.10 -3.82 9.70
C ILE A 163 -19.22 -3.33 11.13
N SER A 164 -18.11 -3.33 11.87
CA SER A 164 -17.99 -2.71 13.20
C SER A 164 -17.52 -1.25 13.11
N ASP A 165 -17.59 -0.52 14.22
CA ASP A 165 -17.04 0.83 14.32
C ASP A 165 -15.50 0.80 14.20
N GLU A 166 -14.85 -0.25 14.68
CA GLU A 166 -13.40 -0.47 14.54
C GLU A 166 -13.03 -0.65 13.05
N ASP A 167 -13.80 -1.43 12.30
CA ASP A 167 -13.60 -1.59 10.85
C ASP A 167 -13.69 -0.24 10.10
N ARG A 168 -14.66 0.61 10.48
CA ARG A 168 -14.81 1.94 9.89
C ARG A 168 -13.60 2.82 10.19
N GLN A 169 -13.20 2.90 11.45
CA GLN A 169 -12.05 3.69 11.87
C GLN A 169 -10.76 3.23 11.16
N TRP A 170 -10.56 1.93 11.01
CA TRP A 170 -9.43 1.36 10.31
C TRP A 170 -9.44 1.73 8.83
N ALA A 171 -10.56 1.56 8.14
CA ALA A 171 -10.71 1.91 6.73
C ALA A 171 -10.52 3.42 6.48
N GLU A 172 -11.08 4.28 7.34
CA GLU A 172 -10.95 5.73 7.26
C GLU A 172 -9.52 6.21 7.55
N ALA A 173 -8.81 5.54 8.44
CA ALA A 173 -7.39 5.80 8.70
C ALA A 173 -6.50 5.47 7.51
N GLY A 174 -6.90 4.53 6.67
CA GLY A 174 -6.08 3.96 5.60
C GLY A 174 -5.11 2.90 6.10
N GLU A 175 -4.91 1.86 5.31
CA GLU A 175 -4.09 0.71 5.66
C GLU A 175 -2.67 0.86 5.15
N GLU A 176 -1.68 0.57 5.99
CA GLU A 176 -0.26 0.68 5.65
C GLU A 176 0.35 -0.68 5.34
N PHE A 177 1.13 -0.73 4.25
CA PHE A 177 1.90 -1.90 3.83
C PHE A 177 3.37 -1.52 3.76
N VAL A 178 4.20 -2.21 4.53
CA VAL A 178 5.63 -1.91 4.66
C VAL A 178 6.42 -2.63 3.58
N CYS A 179 7.31 -1.91 2.91
CA CYS A 179 8.25 -2.47 1.95
C CYS A 179 9.52 -2.94 2.66
N ASP A 180 10.03 -4.10 2.26
CA ASP A 180 11.30 -4.61 2.78
C ASP A 180 12.45 -3.65 2.38
N PRO A 181 13.30 -3.21 3.34
CA PRO A 181 14.42 -2.32 3.04
C PRO A 181 15.44 -2.87 2.05
N SER A 182 15.48 -4.18 1.79
CA SER A 182 16.37 -4.79 0.79
C SER A 182 15.91 -4.57 -0.65
N LYS A 183 14.63 -4.16 -0.88
CA LYS A 183 14.09 -3.96 -2.23
C LYS A 183 14.81 -2.82 -2.96
N PRO A 184 14.92 -2.86 -4.30
CA PRO A 184 15.61 -1.83 -5.07
C PRO A 184 14.91 -0.47 -5.02
N LYS A 185 15.61 0.59 -5.44
CA LYS A 185 14.99 1.86 -5.79
C LYS A 185 14.19 1.69 -7.09
N VAL A 186 13.02 2.32 -7.16
CA VAL A 186 12.12 2.22 -8.31
C VAL A 186 11.51 3.58 -8.65
N ARG A 187 11.09 3.75 -9.89
CA ARG A 187 10.33 4.92 -10.35
C ARG A 187 8.91 4.53 -10.77
N TYR A 188 8.75 3.38 -11.38
CA TYR A 188 7.45 2.91 -11.86
C TYR A 188 6.91 1.88 -10.89
N LEU A 189 5.65 2.00 -10.52
CA LEU A 189 4.95 1.02 -9.72
C LEU A 189 3.78 0.44 -10.50
N ARG A 190 3.55 -0.86 -10.29
CA ARG A 190 2.44 -1.59 -10.89
C ARG A 190 1.69 -2.34 -9.79
N LEU A 191 0.41 -2.07 -9.65
CA LEU A 191 -0.47 -2.79 -8.73
C LEU A 191 -1.08 -3.98 -9.46
N HIS A 192 -1.01 -5.15 -8.85
CA HIS A 192 -1.61 -6.41 -9.29
C HIS A 192 -2.74 -6.79 -8.35
N ALA A 193 -3.97 -6.60 -8.76
CA ALA A 193 -5.15 -6.95 -7.98
C ALA A 193 -5.42 -8.47 -8.07
N LEU A 194 -5.30 -9.17 -6.95
CA LEU A 194 -5.42 -10.64 -6.87
C LEU A 194 -6.75 -11.10 -6.30
N GLN A 195 -7.33 -10.36 -5.35
CA GLN A 195 -8.59 -10.69 -4.70
C GLN A 195 -9.28 -9.45 -4.20
N THR A 196 -10.58 -9.39 -4.37
CA THR A 196 -11.44 -8.38 -3.75
C THR A 196 -12.26 -9.00 -2.64
N TRP A 197 -12.71 -8.21 -1.67
CA TRP A 197 -13.54 -8.66 -0.56
C TRP A 197 -14.83 -9.38 -0.99
N SER A 198 -15.35 -9.10 -2.17
CA SER A 198 -16.53 -9.79 -2.71
C SER A 198 -16.21 -10.85 -3.77
N ASN A 199 -14.92 -11.18 -4.00
CA ASN A 199 -14.48 -12.10 -5.04
C ASN A 199 -15.02 -11.75 -6.44
N GLY A 200 -15.09 -10.44 -6.75
CA GLY A 200 -15.50 -9.93 -8.06
C GLY A 200 -14.35 -9.87 -9.06
N ASP A 201 -14.68 -9.61 -10.32
CA ASP A 201 -13.74 -9.48 -11.45
C ASP A 201 -13.40 -8.02 -11.79
N PHE A 202 -13.53 -7.12 -10.83
CA PHE A 202 -13.21 -5.70 -10.92
C PHE A 202 -12.72 -5.18 -9.58
N PHE A 203 -11.99 -4.09 -9.58
CA PHE A 203 -11.60 -3.45 -8.32
C PHE A 203 -11.77 -1.94 -8.36
N HIS A 204 -11.79 -1.35 -7.19
CA HIS A 204 -11.74 0.09 -6.96
C HIS A 204 -10.94 0.43 -5.71
N MET A 205 -10.41 1.64 -5.69
CA MET A 205 -9.66 2.22 -4.58
C MET A 205 -9.94 3.72 -4.52
N SER A 206 -9.85 4.30 -3.34
CA SER A 206 -10.05 5.74 -3.17
C SER A 206 -8.74 6.53 -3.32
N GLU A 207 -7.65 6.09 -2.65
CA GLU A 207 -6.39 6.84 -2.63
C GLU A 207 -5.20 5.92 -2.36
N ILE A 208 -4.02 6.29 -2.88
CA ILE A 208 -2.71 5.70 -2.56
C ILE A 208 -1.73 6.81 -2.22
N GLU A 209 -1.07 6.68 -1.08
CA GLU A 209 0.10 7.49 -0.71
C GLU A 209 1.36 6.60 -0.71
N VAL A 210 2.46 7.11 -1.25
CA VAL A 210 3.74 6.42 -1.29
C VAL A 210 4.73 7.17 -0.41
N TYR A 211 5.49 6.45 0.39
CA TYR A 211 6.47 6.99 1.33
C TYR A 211 7.82 6.31 1.15
N GLY A 212 8.90 7.07 1.40
CA GLY A 212 10.25 6.54 1.32
C GLY A 212 11.31 7.61 1.24
N GLN A 213 12.44 7.26 0.67
CA GLN A 213 13.55 8.17 0.40
C GLN A 213 13.52 8.58 -1.07
N VAL A 214 13.16 9.84 -1.32
CA VAL A 214 12.96 10.36 -2.67
C VAL A 214 14.31 10.77 -3.29
N GLY A 215 14.53 10.38 -4.55
CA GLY A 215 15.72 10.73 -5.32
C GLY A 215 16.88 9.74 -5.22
N GLU A 216 17.97 10.08 -5.87
CA GLU A 216 19.25 9.40 -5.78
C GLU A 216 19.93 9.77 -4.46
N ASP A 217 20.87 8.98 -3.98
CA ASP A 217 21.44 9.02 -2.63
C ASP A 217 21.62 10.45 -2.06
N LYS A 218 20.97 10.73 -0.94
CA LYS A 218 21.28 11.87 -0.06
C LYS A 218 22.16 11.40 1.08
#